data_3507fe7b6dc10b430ed04f3cdfa7ea6c
#
_entry.id   3507fe7b6dc10b430ed04f3cdfa7ea6c
#
_cell.length_a   1.000
_cell.length_b   1.000
_cell.length_c   1.000
_cell.angle_alpha   90.00
_cell.angle_beta   90.00
_cell.angle_gamma   90.00
#
_symmetry.space_group_name_H-M   'P 1'
#
loop_
_entity.id
_entity.type
_entity.pdbx_description
1 polymer ?
#
loop_
_entity_poly.entity_id
_entity_poly.type
_entity_poly.pdbx_seq_one_letter_code
_entity_poly.pdbx_strand_id
1 'polypeptide(L)'
;MKETTSKEKILKKIRKALLEKRDNPFPNLEEAAIYEEFNGHLDAMFAEQLSAVSGNFVFCENEIELFENLLHLAEEKKWRKIYCWEPKLQKLLSNYEFPFYSTDTDFLNADVGITECESLIARNGSVMVSNGNAAGRRLSI
;
A
#
# COMPACT_ATOMS: atom_id res chain seq x y z
N MET A 1 -11.67 -39.01 -29.58
CA MET A 1 -10.76 -37.81 -29.59
C MET A 1 -10.94 -37.08 -28.27
N LYS A 2 -9.90 -36.95 -27.45
CA LYS A 2 -10.01 -36.14 -26.20
C LYS A 2 -10.09 -34.64 -26.59
N GLU A 3 -11.18 -34.00 -26.21
CA GLU A 3 -11.29 -32.54 -26.38
C GLU A 3 -10.18 -31.84 -25.60
N THR A 4 -9.40 -31.03 -26.30
CA THR A 4 -8.34 -30.23 -25.66
C THR A 4 -8.95 -29.17 -24.75
N THR A 5 -8.58 -29.17 -23.48
CA THR A 5 -9.05 -28.18 -22.50
C THR A 5 -8.62 -26.76 -22.90
N SER A 6 -9.33 -25.75 -22.41
CA SER A 6 -8.96 -24.34 -22.66
C SER A 6 -7.52 -24.03 -22.24
N LYS A 7 -7.06 -24.64 -21.12
CA LYS A 7 -5.68 -24.58 -20.63
C LYS A 7 -4.68 -25.12 -21.65
N GLU A 8 -4.94 -26.28 -22.26
CA GLU A 8 -4.07 -26.88 -23.25
C GLU A 8 -3.99 -26.03 -24.53
N LYS A 9 -5.12 -25.44 -24.95
CA LYS A 9 -5.15 -24.51 -26.09
C LYS A 9 -4.29 -23.26 -25.85
N ILE A 10 -4.36 -22.68 -24.64
CA ILE A 10 -3.54 -21.53 -24.25
C ILE A 10 -2.06 -21.89 -24.20
N LEU A 11 -1.71 -23.00 -23.54
CA LEU A 11 -0.32 -23.47 -23.45
C LEU A 11 0.27 -23.79 -24.83
N LYS A 12 -0.51 -24.34 -25.76
CA LYS A 12 -0.07 -24.57 -27.13
C LYS A 12 0.21 -23.28 -27.88
N LYS A 13 -0.62 -22.25 -27.69
CA LYS A 13 -0.38 -20.92 -28.29
C LYS A 13 0.89 -20.27 -27.74
N ILE A 14 1.10 -20.33 -26.41
CA ILE A 14 2.31 -19.80 -25.77
C ILE A 14 3.55 -20.51 -26.30
N ARG A 15 3.55 -21.86 -26.33
CA ARG A 15 4.69 -22.63 -26.87
C ARG A 15 4.99 -22.28 -28.33
N LYS A 16 3.96 -22.11 -29.15
CA LYS A 16 4.15 -21.69 -30.56
C LYS A 16 4.78 -20.30 -30.64
N ALA A 17 4.29 -19.35 -29.82
CA ALA A 17 4.84 -17.98 -29.80
C ALA A 17 6.29 -17.93 -29.31
N LEU A 18 6.69 -18.80 -28.37
CA LEU A 18 8.06 -18.91 -27.88
C LEU A 18 9.03 -19.56 -28.88
N LEU A 19 8.52 -20.36 -29.81
CA LEU A 19 9.34 -20.94 -30.90
C LEU A 19 9.59 -19.97 -32.05
N GLU A 20 8.74 -18.96 -32.19
CA GLU A 20 8.93 -17.91 -33.19
C GLU A 20 9.95 -16.90 -32.66
N LYS A 21 11.20 -16.96 -33.18
CA LYS A 21 12.22 -15.93 -32.89
C LYS A 21 11.75 -14.61 -33.49
N ARG A 22 11.40 -13.65 -32.62
CA ARG A 22 11.16 -12.26 -32.99
C ARG A 22 12.41 -11.46 -32.64
N ASP A 23 12.77 -10.51 -33.50
CA ASP A 23 13.82 -9.57 -33.17
C ASP A 23 13.38 -8.78 -31.93
N ASN A 24 14.22 -8.80 -30.89
CA ASN A 24 13.97 -8.00 -29.70
C ASN A 24 14.31 -6.53 -30.01
N PRO A 25 13.32 -5.62 -30.05
CA PRO A 25 13.61 -4.21 -30.34
C PRO A 25 14.46 -3.54 -29.24
N PHE A 26 14.61 -4.21 -28.09
CA PHE A 26 15.40 -3.75 -26.95
C PHE A 26 16.34 -4.85 -26.46
N PRO A 27 17.38 -5.26 -27.25
CA PRO A 27 18.22 -6.41 -26.92
C PRO A 27 18.99 -6.26 -25.61
N ASN A 28 19.27 -5.04 -25.18
CA ASN A 28 20.07 -4.74 -23.99
C ASN A 28 19.23 -4.22 -22.82
N LEU A 29 17.91 -4.45 -22.85
CA LEU A 29 17.02 -3.96 -21.78
C LEU A 29 17.39 -4.52 -20.40
N GLU A 30 17.87 -5.75 -20.34
CA GLU A 30 18.30 -6.41 -19.09
C GLU A 30 19.64 -5.86 -18.56
N GLU A 31 20.47 -5.28 -19.44
CA GLU A 31 21.78 -4.70 -19.10
C GLU A 31 21.66 -3.19 -18.79
N ALA A 32 20.62 -2.54 -19.26
CA ALA A 32 20.39 -1.13 -18.98
C ALA A 32 19.84 -0.96 -17.55
N ALA A 33 20.46 -0.08 -16.77
CA ALA A 33 19.88 0.37 -15.52
C ALA A 33 18.55 1.07 -15.84
N ILE A 34 17.43 0.40 -15.52
CA ILE A 34 16.08 0.93 -15.76
C ILE A 34 15.83 2.15 -14.86
N TYR A 35 16.58 2.26 -13.78
CA TYR A 35 16.44 3.31 -12.78
C TYR A 35 17.78 3.97 -12.52
N GLU A 36 17.75 5.29 -12.45
CA GLU A 36 18.89 6.06 -11.96
C GLU A 36 19.18 5.72 -10.50
N GLU A 37 20.45 5.67 -10.12
CA GLU A 37 20.84 5.53 -8.72
C GLU A 37 20.38 6.76 -7.95
N PHE A 38 19.61 6.50 -6.87
CA PHE A 38 19.14 7.56 -6.01
C PHE A 38 20.10 7.73 -4.83
N ASN A 39 20.72 8.92 -4.74
CA ASN A 39 21.69 9.27 -3.71
C ASN A 39 21.10 10.20 -2.61
N GLY A 40 19.78 10.28 -2.48
CA GLY A 40 19.08 11.14 -1.53
C GLY A 40 18.45 10.38 -0.36
N HIS A 41 17.64 11.10 0.42
CA HIS A 41 16.85 10.55 1.51
C HIS A 41 15.54 9.94 0.97
N LEU A 42 15.31 8.64 1.22
CA LEU A 42 14.14 7.92 0.71
C LEU A 42 12.83 8.40 1.33
N ASP A 43 12.85 8.86 2.58
CA ASP A 43 11.72 9.43 3.30
C ASP A 43 11.26 10.77 2.67
N ALA A 44 12.20 11.65 2.35
CA ALA A 44 11.92 12.90 1.66
C ALA A 44 11.35 12.65 0.25
N MET A 45 11.95 11.74 -0.51
CA MET A 45 11.46 11.34 -1.83
C MET A 45 10.05 10.75 -1.74
N PHE A 46 9.79 9.89 -0.75
CA PHE A 46 8.46 9.33 -0.54
C PHE A 46 7.42 10.44 -0.27
N ALA A 47 7.74 11.37 0.63
CA ALA A 47 6.86 12.48 0.98
C ALA A 47 6.51 13.35 -0.24
N GLU A 48 7.51 13.68 -1.06
CA GLU A 48 7.31 14.43 -2.31
C GLU A 48 6.40 13.70 -3.29
N GLN A 49 6.68 12.40 -3.53
CA GLN A 49 5.91 11.61 -4.49
C GLN A 49 4.48 11.32 -3.98
N LEU A 50 4.31 11.07 -2.68
CA LEU A 50 2.99 10.92 -2.08
C LEU A 50 2.18 12.21 -2.22
N SER A 51 2.80 13.35 -1.97
CA SER A 51 2.16 14.66 -2.13
C SER A 51 1.77 14.96 -3.58
N ALA A 52 2.58 14.54 -4.54
CA ALA A 52 2.29 14.69 -5.97
C ALA A 52 1.03 13.94 -6.42
N VAL A 53 0.66 12.87 -5.71
CA VAL A 53 -0.59 12.11 -5.94
C VAL A 53 -1.70 12.47 -4.94
N SER A 54 -1.62 13.66 -4.33
CA SER A 54 -2.59 14.21 -3.38
C SER A 54 -2.67 13.45 -2.04
N GLY A 55 -1.68 12.65 -1.70
CA GLY A 55 -1.52 12.09 -0.36
C GLY A 55 -0.95 13.12 0.60
N ASN A 56 -1.22 12.95 1.89
CA ASN A 56 -0.62 13.75 2.94
C ASN A 56 0.44 12.94 3.67
N PHE A 57 1.56 13.56 4.00
CA PHE A 57 2.65 12.95 4.73
C PHE A 57 2.92 13.73 6.01
N VAL A 58 3.03 13.00 7.13
CA VAL A 58 3.45 13.56 8.42
C VAL A 58 4.60 12.71 8.92
N PHE A 59 5.74 13.34 9.15
CA PHE A 59 6.87 12.71 9.80
C PHE A 59 6.75 12.90 11.30
N CYS A 60 6.91 11.82 12.08
CA CYS A 60 6.87 11.85 13.53
C CYS A 60 8.16 11.17 14.05
N GLU A 61 8.88 11.85 14.93
CA GLU A 61 10.12 11.32 15.51
C GLU A 61 9.86 10.25 16.58
N ASN A 62 8.67 10.31 17.20
CA ASN A 62 8.30 9.41 18.30
C ASN A 62 6.77 9.19 18.37
N GLU A 63 6.36 8.27 19.24
CA GLU A 63 4.94 7.92 19.41
C GLU A 63 4.11 9.09 19.97
N ILE A 64 4.66 9.94 20.81
CA ILE A 64 3.93 11.08 21.39
C ILE A 64 3.55 12.05 20.28
N GLU A 65 4.51 12.41 19.45
CA GLU A 65 4.28 13.30 18.31
C GLU A 65 3.30 12.70 17.29
N LEU A 66 3.35 11.38 17.07
CA LEU A 66 2.37 10.67 16.24
C LEU A 66 0.95 10.89 16.78
N PHE A 67 0.74 10.72 18.09
CA PHE A 67 -0.59 10.86 18.69
C PHE A 67 -1.07 12.30 18.75
N GLU A 68 -0.19 13.26 19.02
CA GLU A 68 -0.52 14.69 18.94
C GLU A 68 -1.00 15.08 17.54
N ASN A 69 -0.28 14.67 16.52
CA ASN A 69 -0.66 14.92 15.12
C ASN A 69 -1.96 14.19 14.74
N LEU A 70 -2.14 12.95 15.21
CA LEU A 70 -3.34 12.16 14.93
C LEU A 70 -4.58 12.79 15.59
N LEU A 71 -4.47 13.25 16.84
CA LEU A 71 -5.54 13.96 17.55
C LEU A 71 -5.89 15.26 16.83
N HIS A 72 -4.89 16.06 16.50
CA HIS A 72 -5.09 17.31 15.76
C HIS A 72 -5.82 17.07 14.43
N LEU A 73 -5.40 16.06 13.68
CA LEU A 73 -6.01 15.68 12.42
C LEU A 73 -7.46 15.20 12.61
N ALA A 74 -7.71 14.39 13.63
CA ALA A 74 -9.05 13.91 13.95
C ALA A 74 -10.03 15.06 14.32
N GLU A 75 -9.54 16.07 15.05
CA GLU A 75 -10.31 17.26 15.38
C GLU A 75 -10.56 18.14 14.18
N GLU A 76 -9.54 18.44 13.38
CA GLU A 76 -9.63 19.25 12.15
C GLU A 76 -10.64 18.65 11.16
N LYS A 77 -10.52 17.34 10.92
CA LYS A 77 -11.40 16.60 9.98
C LYS A 77 -12.73 16.19 10.61
N LYS A 78 -12.90 16.40 11.93
CA LYS A 78 -14.11 16.01 12.69
C LYS A 78 -14.43 14.52 12.63
N TRP A 79 -13.38 13.67 12.62
CA TRP A 79 -13.57 12.24 12.59
C TRP A 79 -14.24 11.75 13.88
N ARG A 80 -15.27 10.90 13.74
CA ARG A 80 -16.02 10.30 14.83
C ARG A 80 -15.95 8.79 14.84
N LYS A 81 -15.93 8.19 13.63
CA LYS A 81 -15.90 6.75 13.40
C LYS A 81 -14.54 6.34 12.87
N ILE A 82 -13.61 6.11 13.78
CA ILE A 82 -12.23 5.72 13.50
C ILE A 82 -12.11 4.22 13.67
N TYR A 83 -11.72 3.48 12.64
CA TYR A 83 -11.60 2.02 12.69
C TYR A 83 -10.14 1.59 12.67
N CYS A 84 -9.82 0.62 13.52
CA CYS A 84 -8.52 -0.04 13.54
C CYS A 84 -8.70 -1.52 13.85
N TRP A 85 -8.22 -2.42 13.00
CA TRP A 85 -8.38 -3.86 13.17
C TRP A 85 -7.06 -4.58 13.45
N GLU A 86 -5.90 -3.95 13.31
CA GLU A 86 -4.60 -4.52 13.64
C GLU A 86 -4.39 -4.54 15.17
N PRO A 87 -4.20 -5.74 15.78
CA PRO A 87 -4.07 -5.86 17.24
C PRO A 87 -2.90 -5.06 17.82
N LYS A 88 -1.81 -4.92 17.07
CA LYS A 88 -0.64 -4.16 17.48
C LYS A 88 -0.94 -2.66 17.55
N LEU A 89 -1.62 -2.12 16.53
CA LEU A 89 -2.06 -0.73 16.52
C LEU A 89 -3.15 -0.47 17.57
N GLN A 90 -4.10 -1.38 17.76
CA GLN A 90 -5.12 -1.27 18.80
C GLN A 90 -4.51 -1.12 20.18
N LYS A 91 -3.46 -1.93 20.48
CA LYS A 91 -2.72 -1.82 21.73
C LYS A 91 -2.07 -0.45 21.89
N LEU A 92 -1.45 0.04 20.82
CA LEU A 92 -0.80 1.35 20.83
C LEU A 92 -1.82 2.47 21.01
N LEU A 93 -2.92 2.47 20.25
CA LEU A 93 -4.02 3.44 20.36
C LEU A 93 -4.62 3.44 21.78
N SER A 94 -4.82 2.25 22.37
CA SER A 94 -5.34 2.12 23.73
C SER A 94 -4.38 2.69 24.81
N ASN A 95 -3.06 2.57 24.63
CA ASN A 95 -2.08 3.13 25.55
C ASN A 95 -2.16 4.66 25.65
N TYR A 96 -2.59 5.32 24.57
CA TYR A 96 -2.77 6.75 24.48
C TYR A 96 -4.24 7.19 24.59
N GLU A 97 -5.13 6.28 25.02
CA GLU A 97 -6.58 6.53 25.19
C GLU A 97 -7.24 7.09 23.90
N PHE A 98 -6.66 6.79 22.73
CA PHE A 98 -7.20 7.25 21.45
C PHE A 98 -8.42 6.40 21.06
N PRO A 99 -9.58 7.01 20.75
CA PRO A 99 -10.82 6.28 20.49
C PRO A 99 -10.77 5.56 19.12
N PHE A 100 -11.18 4.29 19.09
CA PHE A 100 -11.31 3.52 17.86
C PHE A 100 -12.36 2.42 18.00
N TYR A 101 -12.86 1.94 16.84
CA TYR A 101 -13.72 0.78 16.73
C TYR A 101 -12.91 -0.42 16.23
N SER A 102 -13.01 -1.54 16.95
CA SER A 102 -12.30 -2.80 16.63
C SER A 102 -13.16 -3.82 15.88
N THR A 103 -14.47 -3.58 15.77
CA THR A 103 -15.43 -4.45 15.11
C THR A 103 -15.68 -3.99 13.69
N ASP A 104 -16.26 -4.86 12.86
CA ASP A 104 -16.68 -4.53 11.49
C ASP A 104 -18.12 -3.99 11.41
N THR A 105 -18.76 -3.79 12.56
CA THR A 105 -20.12 -3.24 12.61
C THR A 105 -20.11 -1.80 12.13
N ASP A 106 -20.93 -1.51 11.11
CA ASP A 106 -21.11 -0.15 10.56
C ASP A 106 -19.84 0.48 9.93
N PHE A 107 -18.82 -0.34 9.59
CA PHE A 107 -17.56 0.19 9.06
C PHE A 107 -17.71 0.87 7.69
N LEU A 108 -18.78 0.61 6.94
CA LEU A 108 -19.07 1.30 5.68
C LEU A 108 -19.37 2.80 5.88
N ASN A 109 -19.69 3.20 7.10
CA ASN A 109 -19.87 4.59 7.50
C ASN A 109 -18.66 5.11 8.29
N ALA A 110 -17.48 4.51 8.12
CA ALA A 110 -16.25 4.97 8.74
C ALA A 110 -15.83 6.33 8.19
N ASP A 111 -15.37 7.23 9.06
CA ASP A 111 -14.74 8.47 8.64
C ASP A 111 -13.28 8.20 8.23
N VAL A 112 -12.61 7.27 8.93
CA VAL A 112 -11.21 6.90 8.66
C VAL A 112 -10.91 5.49 9.15
N GLY A 113 -10.01 4.80 8.45
CA GLY A 113 -9.38 3.56 8.85
C GLY A 113 -7.90 3.77 9.15
N ILE A 114 -7.43 3.22 10.26
CA ILE A 114 -6.01 3.20 10.63
C ILE A 114 -5.48 1.79 10.41
N THR A 115 -4.43 1.65 9.62
CA THR A 115 -3.82 0.36 9.26
C THR A 115 -2.31 0.47 9.17
N GLU A 116 -1.62 -0.65 9.38
CA GLU A 116 -0.20 -0.77 9.05
C GLU A 116 -0.01 -0.99 7.55
N CYS A 117 1.17 -0.69 7.05
CA CYS A 117 1.59 -1.03 5.70
C CYS A 117 2.79 -2.00 5.73
N GLU A 118 2.96 -2.76 4.65
CA GLU A 118 4.12 -3.65 4.47
C GLU A 118 5.37 -2.86 4.09
N SER A 119 5.21 -1.89 3.22
CA SER A 119 6.31 -1.03 2.78
C SER A 119 5.82 0.24 2.11
N LEU A 120 6.74 1.22 2.02
CA LEU A 120 6.56 2.47 1.30
C LEU A 120 7.47 2.46 0.06
N ILE A 121 6.93 2.82 -1.09
CA ILE A 121 7.68 2.86 -2.35
C ILE A 121 8.00 4.31 -2.67
N ALA A 122 9.21 4.75 -2.30
CA ALA A 122 9.62 6.14 -2.37
C ALA A 122 9.52 6.73 -3.79
N ARG A 123 9.85 5.96 -4.83
CA ARG A 123 9.89 6.46 -6.20
C ARG A 123 8.56 6.97 -6.75
N ASN A 124 7.43 6.48 -6.28
CA ASN A 124 6.11 6.84 -6.79
C ASN A 124 5.10 7.17 -5.68
N GLY A 125 5.54 7.27 -4.43
CA GLY A 125 4.67 7.56 -3.31
C GLY A 125 3.62 6.50 -3.01
N SER A 126 3.85 5.24 -3.42
CA SER A 126 2.88 4.16 -3.18
C SER A 126 3.07 3.54 -1.81
N VAL A 127 1.95 3.19 -1.18
CA VAL A 127 1.90 2.43 0.07
C VAL A 127 1.44 1.01 -0.23
N MET A 128 2.21 0.02 0.19
CA MET A 128 1.88 -1.39 -0.02
C MET A 128 1.17 -1.96 1.21
N VAL A 129 -0.04 -2.47 1.02
CA VAL A 129 -0.82 -3.19 2.03
C VAL A 129 -1.09 -4.61 1.57
N SER A 130 -1.16 -5.57 2.49
CA SER A 130 -1.40 -6.98 2.18
C SER A 130 -2.60 -7.55 2.90
N ASN A 131 -3.03 -8.75 2.49
CA ASN A 131 -4.03 -9.53 3.23
C ASN A 131 -3.45 -10.22 4.48
N GLY A 132 -2.15 -10.11 4.73
CA GLY A 132 -1.50 -10.62 5.94
C GLY A 132 -1.90 -9.83 7.19
N ASN A 133 -2.29 -8.58 7.03
CA ASN A 133 -2.74 -7.71 8.11
C ASN A 133 -4.22 -7.95 8.42
N ALA A 134 -4.64 -7.73 9.69
CA ALA A 134 -6.00 -7.97 10.15
C ALA A 134 -7.05 -7.13 9.40
N ALA A 135 -6.72 -5.91 9.04
CA ALA A 135 -7.55 -5.05 8.20
C ALA A 135 -7.58 -5.51 6.74
N GLY A 136 -6.54 -6.25 6.31
CA GLY A 136 -6.34 -6.59 4.92
C GLY A 136 -6.38 -5.33 4.05
N ARG A 137 -7.19 -5.38 2.97
CA ARG A 137 -7.42 -4.23 2.11
C ARG A 137 -8.74 -3.50 2.37
N ARG A 138 -9.49 -3.91 3.41
CA ARG A 138 -10.84 -3.39 3.65
C ARG A 138 -10.85 -1.97 4.21
N LEU A 139 -9.89 -1.60 5.07
CA LEU A 139 -9.78 -0.26 5.65
C LEU A 139 -8.98 0.73 4.78
N SER A 140 -8.35 0.27 3.71
CA SER A 140 -7.56 1.13 2.81
C SER A 140 -8.30 1.55 1.53
N ILE A 141 -9.62 1.35 1.49
CA ILE A 141 -10.46 1.68 0.33
C ILE A 141 -11.34 2.87 0.65
#